data_03d80e28620f0e75aea363e580461b39
#
_entry.id   03d80e28620f0e75aea363e580461b39
#
_cell.length_a   1.000
_cell.length_b   1.000
_cell.length_c   1.000
_cell.angle_alpha   90.00
_cell.angle_beta   90.00
_cell.angle_gamma   90.00
#
_symmetry.space_group_name_H-M   'P 1'
#
loop_
_entity.id
_entity.type
_entity.pdbx_description
1 polymer ?
#
loop_
_entity_poly.entity_id
_entity_poly.type
_entity_poly.pdbx_seq_one_letter_code
_entity_poly.pdbx_strand_id
1 'polypeptide(L)'
;MKLSEIATFVEDKISSNSISLADYVTTDSLLPNKEGKALATNLPPVICSLTHFRKGDVLVANIRPYLKKVWLADKEGGCSSDVLVFRVKEGNKSSFLYAIMLQDRFFDYAMKGAKGSKMPRGDKDQIMRYELPTFSPQEQENIGNLVISITNKLWLNRSINHNLE
;
A
#
# COMPACT_ATOMS: atom_id res chain seq x y z
N MET A 1 3.15 15.54 -13.30
CA MET A 1 2.01 15.41 -12.36
C MET A 1 2.53 14.89 -11.04
N LYS A 2 2.07 15.44 -9.94
CA LYS A 2 2.47 14.99 -8.60
C LYS A 2 1.50 13.96 -8.04
N LEU A 3 1.99 13.09 -7.17
CA LEU A 3 1.14 12.10 -6.50
C LEU A 3 -0.05 12.74 -5.79
N SER A 4 0.14 13.91 -5.17
CA SER A 4 -0.92 14.66 -4.50
C SER A 4 -2.07 15.11 -5.41
N GLU A 5 -1.88 15.09 -6.73
CA GLU A 5 -2.93 15.46 -7.69
C GLU A 5 -3.88 14.28 -7.92
N ILE A 6 -3.43 13.04 -7.74
CA ILE A 6 -4.24 11.84 -7.99
C ILE A 6 -4.64 11.06 -6.74
N ALA A 7 -4.00 11.33 -5.61
CA ALA A 7 -4.25 10.58 -4.38
C ALA A 7 -4.19 11.48 -3.14
N THR A 8 -4.78 11.01 -2.07
CA THR A 8 -4.72 11.62 -0.75
C THR A 8 -4.47 10.54 0.31
N PHE A 9 -3.93 10.93 1.47
CA PHE A 9 -3.87 10.05 2.62
C PHE A 9 -5.25 9.86 3.24
N VAL A 10 -5.53 8.66 3.71
CA VAL A 10 -6.72 8.33 4.48
C VAL A 10 -6.47 8.64 5.95
N GLU A 11 -7.35 9.45 6.55
CA GLU A 11 -7.28 9.82 7.97
C GLU A 11 -8.46 9.28 8.78
N ASP A 12 -9.39 8.58 8.14
CA ASP A 12 -10.53 7.94 8.81
C ASP A 12 -10.04 6.94 9.86
N LYS A 13 -10.73 6.87 10.99
CA LYS A 13 -10.38 6.02 12.12
C LYS A 13 -11.42 4.95 12.38
N ILE A 14 -10.96 3.81 12.87
CA ILE A 14 -11.78 2.70 13.34
C ILE A 14 -11.17 2.13 14.62
N SER A 15 -12.02 1.68 15.54
CA SER A 15 -11.52 1.05 16.77
C SER A 15 -10.98 -0.36 16.49
N SER A 16 -9.90 -0.72 17.14
CA SER A 16 -9.30 -2.05 17.02
C SER A 16 -10.23 -3.19 17.43
N ASN A 17 -11.21 -2.93 18.30
CA ASN A 17 -12.20 -3.94 18.70
C ASN A 17 -13.36 -4.10 17.72
N SER A 18 -13.42 -3.27 16.68
CA SER A 18 -14.44 -3.31 15.63
C SER A 18 -14.03 -4.13 14.41
N ILE A 19 -12.83 -4.66 14.39
CA ILE A 19 -12.29 -5.46 13.28
C ILE A 19 -11.80 -6.82 13.78
N SER A 20 -11.77 -7.79 12.85
CA SER A 20 -11.16 -9.09 13.10
C SER A 20 -9.67 -9.08 12.78
N LEU A 21 -8.96 -10.11 13.23
CA LEU A 21 -7.54 -10.31 12.92
C LEU A 21 -7.29 -10.36 11.40
N ALA A 22 -8.20 -10.95 10.65
CA ALA A 22 -8.12 -11.05 9.19
C ALA A 22 -8.17 -9.68 8.48
N ASP A 23 -8.75 -8.67 9.12
CA ASP A 23 -8.92 -7.32 8.57
C ASP A 23 -7.89 -6.33 9.12
N TYR A 24 -6.95 -6.81 9.93
CA TYR A 24 -5.90 -5.99 10.52
C TYR A 24 -4.60 -6.07 9.72
N VAL A 25 -4.01 -4.90 9.41
CA VAL A 25 -2.76 -4.79 8.66
C VAL A 25 -1.72 -4.03 9.47
N THR A 26 -0.54 -4.61 9.58
CA THR A 26 0.64 -4.00 10.21
C THR A 26 1.79 -3.92 9.21
N THR A 27 2.85 -3.21 9.58
CA THR A 27 4.09 -3.22 8.78
C THR A 27 4.70 -4.61 8.70
N ASP A 28 4.52 -5.45 9.71
CA ASP A 28 5.03 -6.83 9.72
C ASP A 28 4.18 -7.77 8.86
N SER A 29 2.87 -7.54 8.78
CA SER A 29 1.99 -8.35 7.93
C SER A 29 2.05 -7.97 6.45
N LEU A 30 2.54 -6.78 6.13
CA LEU A 30 2.89 -6.42 4.76
C LEU A 30 4.22 -7.10 4.40
N LEU A 31 4.22 -7.83 3.30
CA LEU A 31 5.37 -8.63 2.88
C LEU A 31 6.38 -7.80 2.08
N PRO A 32 7.69 -8.04 2.27
CA PRO A 32 8.72 -7.33 1.51
C PRO A 32 8.69 -7.70 0.03
N ASN A 33 9.41 -6.95 -0.78
CA ASN A 33 9.56 -7.18 -2.21
C ASN A 33 8.23 -7.19 -2.98
N LYS A 34 7.29 -6.35 -2.57
CA LYS A 34 5.98 -6.17 -3.24
C LYS A 34 5.13 -7.45 -3.26
N GLU A 35 5.31 -8.32 -2.29
CA GLU A 35 4.63 -9.62 -2.23
C GLU A 35 3.24 -9.56 -1.58
N GLY A 36 2.72 -8.35 -1.29
CA GLY A 36 1.39 -8.15 -0.75
C GLY A 36 1.34 -8.27 0.76
N LYS A 37 0.36 -8.97 1.30
CA LYS A 37 0.22 -9.13 2.75
C LYS A 37 0.00 -10.58 3.16
N ALA A 38 0.38 -10.87 4.40
CA ALA A 38 0.01 -12.08 5.13
C ALA A 38 -1.04 -11.76 6.22
N LEU A 39 -1.55 -12.78 6.86
CA LEU A 39 -2.39 -12.62 8.04
C LEU A 39 -1.54 -12.05 9.19
N ALA A 40 -2.05 -11.02 9.88
CA ALA A 40 -1.41 -10.49 11.06
C ALA A 40 -1.42 -11.55 12.19
N THR A 41 -0.40 -11.54 13.04
CA THR A 41 -0.29 -12.51 14.13
C THR A 41 -1.21 -12.19 15.29
N ASN A 42 -1.36 -10.90 15.62
CA ASN A 42 -2.15 -10.46 16.76
C ASN A 42 -2.83 -9.12 16.47
N LEU A 43 -4.01 -8.91 17.05
CA LEU A 43 -4.58 -7.58 17.18
C LEU A 43 -3.78 -6.76 18.20
N PRO A 44 -3.88 -5.42 18.21
CA PRO A 44 -3.27 -4.61 19.24
C PRO A 44 -3.65 -5.11 20.64
N PRO A 45 -2.72 -5.18 21.58
CA PRO A 45 -2.99 -5.69 22.92
C PRO A 45 -3.93 -4.82 23.75
N VAL A 46 -4.04 -3.54 23.38
CA VAL A 46 -4.95 -2.56 24.00
C VAL A 46 -5.85 -2.00 22.91
N ILE A 47 -7.13 -1.78 23.25
CA ILE A 47 -8.09 -1.15 22.33
C ILE A 47 -7.56 0.24 21.96
N CYS A 48 -7.41 0.47 20.67
CA CYS A 48 -6.85 1.72 20.14
C CYS A 48 -7.53 2.11 18.82
N SER A 49 -7.23 3.32 18.38
CA SER A 49 -7.70 3.85 17.09
C SER A 49 -6.74 3.44 15.99
N LEU A 50 -7.29 2.84 14.92
CA LEU A 50 -6.55 2.43 13.73
C LEU A 50 -6.98 3.29 12.54
N THR A 51 -6.15 3.35 11.50
CA THR A 51 -6.55 3.96 10.23
C THR A 51 -7.51 3.03 9.51
N HIS A 52 -8.68 3.54 9.14
CA HIS A 52 -9.73 2.77 8.47
C HIS A 52 -9.50 2.82 6.95
N PHE A 53 -9.04 1.72 6.38
CA PHE A 53 -8.91 1.59 4.93
C PHE A 53 -10.11 0.90 4.31
N ARG A 54 -10.29 1.11 3.01
CA ARG A 54 -11.37 0.53 2.21
C ARG A 54 -10.80 -0.22 1.02
N LYS A 55 -11.63 -1.06 0.42
CA LYS A 55 -11.30 -1.69 -0.86
C LYS A 55 -10.90 -0.62 -1.90
N GLY A 56 -9.79 -0.86 -2.58
CA GLY A 56 -9.22 0.05 -3.57
C GLY A 56 -8.17 1.02 -3.02
N ASP A 57 -8.02 1.13 -1.70
CA ASP A 57 -6.92 1.88 -1.12
C ASP A 57 -5.60 1.14 -1.31
N VAL A 58 -4.50 1.88 -1.42
CA VAL A 58 -3.16 1.31 -1.50
C VAL A 58 -2.44 1.54 -0.18
N LEU A 59 -1.99 0.47 0.46
CA LEU A 59 -1.29 0.49 1.73
C LEU A 59 0.20 0.30 1.51
N VAL A 60 1.00 1.17 2.12
CA VAL A 60 2.48 1.14 2.03
C VAL A 60 3.05 1.25 3.44
N ALA A 61 3.95 0.36 3.79
CA ALA A 61 4.66 0.45 5.06
C ALA A 61 5.61 1.66 5.06
N ASN A 62 5.48 2.54 6.05
CA ASN A 62 6.29 3.76 6.14
C ASN A 62 7.61 3.55 6.90
N ILE A 63 7.79 2.41 7.55
CA ILE A 63 9.05 2.04 8.19
C ILE A 63 9.87 1.20 7.21
N ARG A 64 11.13 1.55 7.05
CA ARG A 64 12.06 0.87 6.14
C ARG A 64 11.51 0.77 4.72
N PRO A 65 11.26 1.90 4.04
CA PRO A 65 10.67 1.88 2.69
C PRO A 65 11.44 1.01 1.69
N TYR A 66 12.73 0.79 1.91
CA TYR A 66 13.54 -0.07 1.07
C TYR A 66 13.08 -1.55 1.05
N LEU A 67 12.26 -1.97 1.99
CA LEU A 67 11.66 -3.32 2.00
C LEU A 67 10.54 -3.47 0.96
N LYS A 68 10.05 -2.36 0.38
CA LYS A 68 9.08 -2.35 -0.72
C LYS A 68 7.80 -3.13 -0.36
N LYS A 69 7.19 -2.75 0.74
CA LYS A 69 5.96 -3.36 1.25
C LYS A 69 4.76 -2.55 0.80
N VAL A 70 3.98 -3.08 -0.13
CA VAL A 70 2.81 -2.42 -0.74
C VAL A 70 1.71 -3.45 -1.00
N TRP A 71 0.45 -3.04 -0.79
CA TRP A 71 -0.71 -3.89 -1.01
C TRP A 71 -1.90 -3.06 -1.50
N LEU A 72 -2.58 -3.56 -2.53
CA LEU A 72 -3.86 -3.01 -2.98
C LEU A 72 -4.98 -3.70 -2.19
N ALA A 73 -5.72 -2.94 -1.41
CA ALA A 73 -6.76 -3.50 -0.54
C ALA A 73 -7.92 -4.09 -1.35
N ASP A 74 -8.23 -5.34 -1.10
CA ASP A 74 -9.37 -6.07 -1.68
C ASP A 74 -10.60 -6.07 -0.77
N LYS A 75 -10.47 -5.51 0.43
CA LYS A 75 -11.52 -5.37 1.45
C LYS A 75 -11.26 -4.16 2.33
N GLU A 76 -12.20 -3.86 3.22
CA GLU A 76 -11.99 -2.85 4.26
C GLU A 76 -11.38 -3.46 5.52
N GLY A 77 -10.79 -2.62 6.35
CA GLY A 77 -10.21 -3.01 7.62
C GLY A 77 -9.50 -1.85 8.31
N GLY A 78 -8.65 -2.17 9.26
CA GLY A 78 -7.84 -1.21 10.00
C GLY A 78 -6.35 -1.52 9.94
N CYS A 79 -5.53 -0.50 9.92
CA CYS A 79 -4.09 -0.67 9.91
C CYS A 79 -3.40 0.20 10.98
N SER A 80 -2.18 -0.21 11.35
CA SER A 80 -1.36 0.54 12.29
C SER A 80 -0.92 1.88 11.72
N SER A 81 -0.55 2.81 12.59
CA SER A 81 -0.14 4.17 12.20
C SER A 81 1.12 4.22 11.33
N ASP A 82 1.92 3.16 11.34
CA ASP A 82 3.13 3.05 10.52
C ASP A 82 2.85 2.55 9.08
N VAL A 83 1.59 2.29 8.77
CA VAL A 83 1.12 1.98 7.41
C VAL A 83 0.46 3.23 6.84
N LEU A 84 0.97 3.70 5.70
CA LEU A 84 0.36 4.79 4.95
C LEU A 84 -0.76 4.24 4.07
N VAL A 85 -1.92 4.87 4.11
CA VAL A 85 -3.07 4.51 3.29
C VAL A 85 -3.32 5.60 2.27
N PHE A 86 -3.22 5.26 1.00
CA PHE A 86 -3.45 6.17 -0.11
C PHE A 86 -4.79 5.84 -0.77
N ARG A 87 -5.61 6.87 -0.98
CA ARG A 87 -6.88 6.74 -1.71
C ARG A 87 -6.84 7.61 -2.95
N VAL A 88 -7.25 7.05 -4.09
CA VAL A 88 -7.35 7.83 -5.33
C VAL A 88 -8.41 8.90 -5.20
N LYS A 89 -8.12 10.06 -5.80
CA LYS A 89 -9.10 11.11 -6.00
C LYS A 89 -10.02 10.76 -7.17
N GLU A 90 -11.21 11.37 -7.16
CA GLU A 90 -12.20 11.19 -8.22
C GLU A 90 -11.57 11.38 -9.62
N GLY A 91 -11.98 10.54 -10.56
CA GLY A 91 -11.44 10.55 -11.92
C GLY A 91 -10.16 9.75 -12.13
N ASN A 92 -9.57 9.21 -11.06
CA ASN A 92 -8.36 8.38 -11.13
C ASN A 92 -8.67 6.93 -10.76
N LYS A 93 -7.79 6.01 -11.15
CA LYS A 93 -7.98 4.57 -10.93
C LYS A 93 -7.08 4.03 -9.82
N SER A 94 -7.65 3.26 -8.89
CA SER A 94 -6.90 2.58 -7.82
C SER A 94 -5.82 1.66 -8.37
N SER A 95 -6.13 0.93 -9.43
CA SER A 95 -5.17 0.04 -10.10
C SER A 95 -3.97 0.79 -10.68
N PHE A 96 -4.18 1.99 -11.21
CA PHE A 96 -3.11 2.86 -11.69
C PHE A 96 -2.25 3.37 -10.54
N LEU A 97 -2.85 3.82 -9.45
CA LEU A 97 -2.12 4.24 -8.25
C LEU A 97 -1.24 3.09 -7.72
N TYR A 98 -1.80 1.89 -7.65
CA TYR A 98 -1.06 0.69 -7.26
C TYR A 98 0.12 0.42 -8.22
N ALA A 99 -0.10 0.52 -9.53
CA ALA A 99 0.95 0.34 -10.52
C ALA A 99 2.11 1.33 -10.34
N ILE A 100 1.82 2.58 -10.04
CA ILE A 100 2.84 3.61 -9.73
C ILE A 100 3.63 3.23 -8.48
N MET A 101 2.96 2.78 -7.43
CA MET A 101 3.60 2.44 -6.15
C MET A 101 4.34 1.11 -6.16
N LEU A 102 4.14 0.27 -7.17
CA LEU A 102 4.93 -0.94 -7.38
C LEU A 102 6.32 -0.68 -7.94
N GLN A 103 6.58 0.52 -8.46
CA GLN A 103 7.87 0.82 -9.09
C GLN A 103 8.98 1.02 -8.04
N ASP A 104 10.15 0.48 -8.31
CA ASP A 104 11.31 0.65 -7.44
C ASP A 104 11.66 2.13 -7.24
N ARG A 105 11.53 2.94 -8.28
CA ARG A 105 11.80 4.38 -8.20
C ARG A 105 10.90 5.12 -7.21
N PHE A 106 9.67 4.64 -6.95
CA PHE A 106 8.81 5.20 -5.91
C PHE A 106 9.44 4.99 -4.53
N PHE A 107 9.88 3.78 -4.23
CA PHE A 107 10.52 3.46 -2.96
C PHE A 107 11.89 4.14 -2.82
N ASP A 108 12.66 4.23 -3.89
CA ASP A 108 13.93 4.97 -3.91
C ASP A 108 13.71 6.46 -3.59
N TYR A 109 12.64 7.03 -4.14
CA TYR A 109 12.26 8.41 -3.84
C TYR A 109 11.82 8.56 -2.39
N ALA A 110 11.02 7.65 -1.86
CA ALA A 110 10.60 7.67 -0.45
C ALA A 110 11.82 7.55 0.48
N MET A 111 12.81 6.75 0.13
CA MET A 111 14.06 6.61 0.90
C MET A 111 14.89 7.89 0.91
N LYS A 112 14.90 8.68 -0.17
CA LYS A 112 15.63 9.96 -0.21
C LYS A 112 15.15 10.97 0.82
N GLY A 113 13.87 10.95 1.15
CA GLY A 113 13.28 11.81 2.18
C GLY A 113 13.20 11.16 3.56
N ALA A 114 13.58 9.89 3.68
CA ALA A 114 13.45 9.14 4.93
C ALA A 114 14.43 9.63 5.99
N LYS A 115 13.98 9.60 7.24
CA LYS A 115 14.76 9.99 8.42
C LYS A 115 14.97 8.80 9.34
N GLY A 116 16.14 8.73 9.95
CA GLY A 116 16.55 7.64 10.83
C GLY A 116 17.55 6.69 10.15
N SER A 117 18.45 6.09 10.93
CA SER A 117 19.51 5.22 10.41
C SER A 117 19.16 3.73 10.46
N LYS A 118 18.59 3.27 11.57
CA LYS A 118 18.22 1.85 11.76
C LYS A 118 16.81 1.53 11.28
N MET A 119 15.88 2.45 11.51
CA MET A 119 14.47 2.33 11.13
C MET A 119 14.05 3.60 10.38
N PRO A 120 14.51 3.79 9.14
CA PRO A 120 14.15 4.99 8.39
C PRO A 120 12.64 5.05 8.18
N ARG A 121 12.07 6.25 8.36
CA ARG A 121 10.66 6.54 8.09
C ARG A 121 10.57 7.55 6.97
N GLY A 122 9.71 7.29 5.99
CA GLY A 122 9.44 8.22 4.90
C GLY A 122 8.78 9.50 5.40
N ASP A 123 9.06 10.59 4.72
CA ASP A 123 8.43 11.89 4.93
C ASP A 123 7.16 11.97 4.08
N LYS A 124 6.00 12.10 4.73
CA LYS A 124 4.69 12.10 4.07
C LYS A 124 4.54 13.23 3.04
N ASP A 125 5.01 14.42 3.37
CA ASP A 125 4.88 15.57 2.48
C ASP A 125 5.80 15.41 1.26
N GLN A 126 6.99 14.88 1.47
CA GLN A 126 7.92 14.59 0.38
C GLN A 126 7.35 13.49 -0.53
N ILE A 127 6.77 12.42 0.02
CA ILE A 127 6.15 11.35 -0.76
C ILE A 127 5.04 11.89 -1.66
N MET A 128 4.20 12.79 -1.15
CA MET A 128 3.12 13.39 -1.93
C MET A 128 3.59 14.33 -3.05
N ARG A 129 4.85 14.76 -3.02
CA ARG A 129 5.49 15.51 -4.11
C ARG A 129 6.12 14.63 -5.18
N TYR A 130 6.02 13.29 -5.05
CA TYR A 130 6.53 12.37 -6.04
C TYR A 130 5.97 12.68 -7.43
N GLU A 131 6.85 12.83 -8.41
CA GLU A 131 6.48 13.17 -9.78
C GLU A 131 6.31 11.92 -10.64
N LEU A 132 5.21 11.89 -11.37
CA LEU A 132 4.86 10.84 -12.30
C LEU A 132 4.43 11.42 -13.64
N PRO A 133 4.56 10.66 -14.74
CA PRO A 133 4.06 11.11 -16.05
C PRO A 133 2.56 11.32 -16.00
N THR A 134 2.09 12.24 -16.84
CA THR A 134 0.65 12.49 -17.02
C THR A 134 0.08 11.48 -18.00
N PHE A 135 -0.97 10.79 -17.59
CA PHE A 135 -1.70 9.84 -18.41
C PHE A 135 -3.18 10.21 -18.49
N SER A 136 -3.78 9.97 -19.65
CA SER A 136 -5.23 10.08 -19.80
C SER A 136 -5.95 9.01 -18.95
N PRO A 137 -7.25 9.19 -18.62
CA PRO A 137 -8.00 8.19 -17.88
C PRO A 137 -7.97 6.80 -18.54
N GLN A 138 -8.00 6.73 -19.86
CA GLN A 138 -7.94 5.47 -20.60
C GLN A 138 -6.57 4.79 -20.47
N GLU A 139 -5.50 5.56 -20.54
CA GLU A 139 -4.14 5.05 -20.35
C GLU A 139 -3.94 4.57 -18.91
N GLN A 140 -4.46 5.30 -17.91
CA GLN A 140 -4.44 4.87 -16.52
C GLN A 140 -5.14 3.52 -16.33
N GLU A 141 -6.32 3.36 -16.93
CA GLU A 141 -7.07 2.12 -16.87
C GLU A 141 -6.32 0.95 -17.52
N ASN A 142 -5.76 1.18 -18.70
CA ASN A 142 -4.99 0.16 -19.43
C ASN A 142 -3.75 -0.29 -18.63
N ILE A 143 -2.99 0.65 -18.10
CA ILE A 143 -1.81 0.37 -17.27
C ILE A 143 -2.21 -0.38 -16.00
N GLY A 144 -3.24 0.10 -15.30
CA GLY A 144 -3.72 -0.54 -14.09
C GLY A 144 -4.20 -1.97 -14.31
N ASN A 145 -5.00 -2.20 -15.34
CA ASN A 145 -5.51 -3.53 -15.68
C ASN A 145 -4.39 -4.50 -16.04
N LEU A 146 -3.40 -4.04 -16.80
CA LEU A 146 -2.23 -4.86 -17.15
C LEU A 146 -1.45 -5.27 -15.91
N VAL A 147 -1.16 -4.34 -15.02
CA VAL A 147 -0.41 -4.60 -13.79
C VAL A 147 -1.18 -5.55 -12.87
N ILE A 148 -2.47 -5.35 -12.69
CA ILE A 148 -3.32 -6.24 -11.89
C ILE A 148 -3.30 -7.67 -12.46
N SER A 149 -3.42 -7.82 -13.78
CA SER A 149 -3.39 -9.13 -14.44
C SER A 149 -2.06 -9.83 -14.20
N ILE A 150 -0.95 -9.13 -14.34
CA ILE A 150 0.40 -9.69 -14.09
C ILE A 150 0.56 -10.07 -12.62
N THR A 151 0.16 -9.19 -11.71
CA THR A 151 0.25 -9.42 -10.25
C THR A 151 -0.57 -10.64 -9.84
N ASN A 152 -1.80 -10.76 -10.31
CA ASN A 152 -2.66 -11.91 -10.04
C ASN A 152 -2.04 -13.22 -10.56
N LYS A 153 -1.43 -13.19 -11.73
CA LYS A 153 -0.75 -14.36 -12.29
C LYS A 153 0.48 -14.78 -11.47
N LEU A 154 1.27 -13.81 -11.02
CA LEU A 154 2.40 -14.07 -10.12
C LEU A 154 1.95 -14.73 -8.80
N TRP A 155 0.87 -14.24 -8.23
CA TRP A 155 0.30 -14.80 -7.01
C TRP A 155 -0.19 -16.23 -7.21
N LEU A 156 -0.90 -16.47 -8.29
CA LEU A 156 -1.37 -17.81 -8.65
C LEU A 156 -0.21 -18.78 -8.81
N ASN A 157 0.84 -18.38 -9.52
CA ASN A 157 2.04 -19.21 -9.71
C ASN A 157 2.75 -19.52 -8.39
N ARG A 158 2.86 -18.56 -7.48
CA ARG A 158 3.42 -18.77 -6.13
C ARG A 158 2.60 -19.76 -5.32
N SER A 159 1.28 -19.65 -5.37
CA SER A 159 0.36 -20.57 -4.69
C SER A 159 0.49 -21.99 -5.23
N ILE A 160 0.60 -22.17 -6.55
CA ILE A 160 0.82 -23.46 -7.19
C ILE A 160 2.15 -24.06 -6.75
N ASN A 161 3.23 -23.28 -6.80
CA ASN A 161 4.55 -23.75 -6.40
C ASN A 161 4.58 -24.19 -4.93
N HIS A 162 3.96 -23.41 -4.04
CA HIS A 162 3.88 -23.76 -2.62
C HIS A 162 3.11 -25.07 -2.39
N ASN A 163 2.10 -25.36 -3.19
CA ASN A 163 1.33 -26.60 -3.07
C ASN A 163 2.05 -27.81 -3.65
N LEU A 164 3.12 -27.61 -4.42
CA LEU A 164 3.93 -28.68 -5.01
C LEU A 164 5.14 -29.07 -4.15
N GLU A 165 5.51 -28.24 -3.17
CA GLU A 165 6.58 -28.49 -2.19
C GLU A 165 6.06 -29.35 -1.01
#